data_2af2e784dc0c31b1bac27e11dcabff0e
#
_entry.id   2af2e784dc0c31b1bac27e11dcabff0e
#
_cell.length_a   1.000
_cell.length_b   1.000
_cell.length_c   1.000
_cell.angle_alpha   90.00
_cell.angle_beta   90.00
_cell.angle_gamma   90.00
#
_symmetry.space_group_name_H-M   'P 1'
#
loop_
_entity.id
_entity.type
_entity.pdbx_description
1 polymer ?
#
loop_
_entity_poly.entity_id
_entity_poly.type
_entity_poly.pdbx_seq_one_letter_code
_entity_poly.pdbx_strand_id
1 'polypeptide(L)'
;KVLIKDKSREVENKVLKYIYLEYLVLKRDIKILTQVDNIINLLDEESFIEFIKNIYNETNKETAAFIYGIYGGDKAIKNIYKKEKDTKLSLLIIKLNIESKYALRILHEIYSNTKKSEVRYEAYNLIDEVIKKMNISYNEFELRFSPDFSFNSKAEKVLNEDYKLILNSDYSLSLFDIKNNKELKKIPQNFDEDLKDEITKLRKEIPSFMKNTSSLLAVLLASGEKYSYDLFKEIFIDNAIMNRFASSLIWNLYDKDDNFVTTFRYSGDGSYSNCEDEEVKIDDNSFVSLASPIEMDDDTINKWRKQLEDYEIAQPLQQLTIIKLDKDNLKSELEKIDNSEIAYGTFKAFGARYGMYTEYIGYDVVSSYSLKSKNGDTFSIYANVNSKTDFHDRVKIDIYFTNENGEEVSKRFIYTLLVLMIWDFRLTDLF
;
A
#
# COMPACT_ATOMS: atom_id res chain seq x y z
N LYS A 1 19.68 -35.25 5.24
CA LYS A 1 18.99 -36.50 4.90
C LYS A 1 17.51 -36.15 4.65
N VAL A 2 16.96 -36.66 3.54
CA VAL A 2 15.54 -36.51 3.20
C VAL A 2 14.82 -37.81 3.46
N LEU A 3 13.65 -37.74 4.07
CA LEU A 3 12.82 -38.89 4.42
C LEU A 3 11.64 -38.99 3.47
N ILE A 4 11.05 -40.19 3.32
CA ILE A 4 9.72 -40.33 2.72
C ILE A 4 8.67 -39.85 3.71
N LYS A 5 7.44 -39.59 3.22
CA LYS A 5 6.35 -38.90 3.94
C LYS A 5 5.99 -39.52 5.31
N ASP A 6 6.07 -40.86 5.42
CA ASP A 6 5.82 -41.59 6.66
C ASP A 6 7.05 -41.67 7.60
N LYS A 7 8.16 -41.04 7.21
CA LYS A 7 9.45 -41.00 7.93
C LYS A 7 10.08 -42.37 8.16
N SER A 8 9.62 -43.44 7.51
CA SER A 8 10.09 -44.82 7.74
C SER A 8 11.46 -45.11 7.13
N ARG A 9 11.89 -44.37 6.11
CA ARG A 9 13.20 -44.55 5.42
C ARG A 9 13.71 -43.28 4.77
N GLU A 10 15.00 -43.27 4.50
CA GLU A 10 15.66 -42.23 3.71
C GLU A 10 15.37 -42.39 2.21
N VAL A 11 15.28 -41.26 1.53
CA VAL A 11 15.14 -41.16 0.08
C VAL A 11 16.51 -41.41 -0.58
N GLU A 12 16.53 -42.24 -1.60
CA GLU A 12 17.77 -42.49 -2.33
C GLU A 12 18.27 -41.23 -3.05
N ASN A 13 19.58 -40.99 -3.02
CA ASN A 13 20.21 -39.83 -3.66
C ASN A 13 19.88 -39.68 -5.15
N LYS A 14 19.61 -40.79 -5.86
CA LYS A 14 19.20 -40.72 -7.28
C LYS A 14 17.89 -40.00 -7.50
N VAL A 15 16.93 -40.08 -6.56
CA VAL A 15 15.65 -39.39 -6.62
C VAL A 15 15.86 -37.89 -6.41
N LEU A 16 16.66 -37.49 -5.43
CA LEU A 16 16.97 -36.09 -5.16
C LEU A 16 17.76 -35.46 -6.32
N LYS A 17 18.68 -36.20 -6.93
CA LYS A 17 19.39 -35.77 -8.16
C LYS A 17 18.44 -35.60 -9.33
N TYR A 18 17.47 -36.52 -9.51
CA TYR A 18 16.44 -36.40 -10.55
C TYR A 18 15.65 -35.13 -10.39
N ILE A 19 15.08 -34.89 -9.19
CA ILE A 19 14.37 -33.66 -8.88
C ILE A 19 15.17 -32.40 -9.24
N TYR A 20 16.43 -32.36 -8.81
CA TYR A 20 17.31 -31.22 -9.06
C TYR A 20 17.62 -31.01 -10.54
N LEU A 21 17.87 -32.09 -11.28
CA LEU A 21 18.20 -32.04 -12.73
C LEU A 21 17.00 -31.59 -13.57
N GLU A 22 15.79 -32.02 -13.25
CA GLU A 22 14.58 -31.58 -13.94
C GLU A 22 14.40 -30.05 -13.86
N TYR A 23 14.61 -29.46 -12.67
CA TYR A 23 14.57 -27.98 -12.52
C TYR A 23 15.79 -27.30 -13.15
N LEU A 24 16.96 -27.95 -13.17
CA LEU A 24 18.15 -27.38 -13.80
C LEU A 24 17.99 -27.19 -15.31
N VAL A 25 17.26 -28.09 -15.98
CA VAL A 25 17.01 -28.04 -17.44
C VAL A 25 16.06 -26.91 -17.82
N LEU A 26 15.15 -26.50 -16.94
CA LEU A 26 14.18 -25.45 -17.22
C LEU A 26 14.82 -24.08 -17.43
N LYS A 27 16.01 -23.83 -16.92
CA LYS A 27 16.71 -22.52 -16.99
C LYS A 27 15.80 -21.39 -16.53
N ARG A 28 15.33 -20.54 -17.48
CA ARG A 28 14.50 -19.36 -17.19
C ARG A 28 13.00 -19.58 -17.40
N ASP A 29 12.59 -20.69 -18.02
CA ASP A 29 11.17 -21.06 -18.19
C ASP A 29 10.71 -21.91 -17.01
N ILE A 30 10.77 -21.30 -15.81
CA ILE A 30 10.51 -22.01 -14.57
C ILE A 30 9.02 -22.10 -14.31
N LYS A 31 8.57 -23.30 -14.08
CA LYS A 31 7.20 -23.67 -13.74
C LYS A 31 7.22 -24.87 -12.80
N ILE A 32 6.13 -25.08 -12.09
CA ILE A 32 5.94 -26.30 -11.32
C ILE A 32 5.80 -27.47 -12.29
N LEU A 33 6.68 -28.46 -12.13
CA LEU A 33 6.68 -29.70 -12.95
C LEU A 33 5.79 -30.74 -12.27
N THR A 34 4.60 -31.00 -12.82
CA THR A 34 3.64 -31.95 -12.23
C THR A 34 4.25 -33.31 -11.89
N GLN A 35 5.14 -33.83 -12.74
CA GLN A 35 5.79 -35.13 -12.48
C GLN A 35 6.73 -35.08 -11.27
N VAL A 36 7.49 -33.98 -11.14
CA VAL A 36 8.40 -33.76 -10.00
C VAL A 36 7.61 -33.45 -8.74
N ASP A 37 6.57 -32.66 -8.85
CA ASP A 37 5.65 -32.33 -7.75
C ASP A 37 5.02 -33.61 -7.15
N ASN A 38 4.56 -34.53 -7.98
CA ASN A 38 4.04 -35.82 -7.52
C ASN A 38 5.10 -36.64 -6.74
N ILE A 39 6.37 -36.55 -7.12
CA ILE A 39 7.44 -37.23 -6.37
C ILE A 39 7.69 -36.51 -5.05
N ILE A 40 7.78 -35.18 -5.05
CA ILE A 40 8.03 -34.36 -3.85
C ILE A 40 6.91 -34.56 -2.83
N ASN A 41 5.65 -34.69 -3.26
CA ASN A 41 4.51 -34.96 -2.40
C ASN A 41 4.56 -36.31 -1.67
N LEU A 42 5.45 -37.22 -2.09
CA LEU A 42 5.76 -38.48 -1.39
C LEU A 42 6.88 -38.34 -0.36
N LEU A 43 7.54 -37.18 -0.30
CA LEU A 43 8.63 -36.92 0.64
C LEU A 43 8.11 -36.31 1.94
N ASP A 44 8.90 -36.40 3.01
CA ASP A 44 8.68 -35.60 4.21
C ASP A 44 9.08 -34.16 3.91
N GLU A 45 8.08 -33.30 3.97
CA GLU A 45 8.16 -31.89 3.55
C GLU A 45 9.29 -31.15 4.29
N GLU A 46 9.34 -31.29 5.60
CA GLU A 46 10.28 -30.57 6.44
C GLU A 46 11.73 -30.96 6.11
N SER A 47 12.03 -32.25 5.98
CA SER A 47 13.36 -32.74 5.66
C SER A 47 13.81 -32.41 4.23
N PHE A 48 12.86 -32.39 3.28
CA PHE A 48 13.12 -31.95 1.90
C PHE A 48 13.43 -30.47 1.82
N ILE A 49 12.61 -29.63 2.46
CA ILE A 49 12.82 -28.18 2.48
C ILE A 49 14.16 -27.83 3.12
N GLU A 50 14.49 -28.45 4.27
CA GLU A 50 15.76 -28.19 4.94
C GLU A 50 16.97 -28.66 4.08
N PHE A 51 16.83 -29.77 3.35
CA PHE A 51 17.85 -30.24 2.41
C PHE A 51 18.10 -29.21 1.28
N ILE A 52 17.04 -28.73 0.61
CA ILE A 52 17.19 -27.76 -0.48
C ILE A 52 17.69 -26.42 0.03
N LYS A 53 17.22 -25.97 1.20
CA LYS A 53 17.71 -24.76 1.88
C LYS A 53 19.22 -24.83 2.12
N ASN A 54 19.74 -25.97 2.59
CA ASN A 54 21.16 -26.15 2.80
C ASN A 54 21.93 -26.08 1.49
N ILE A 55 21.45 -26.74 0.40
CA ILE A 55 22.06 -26.61 -0.92
C ILE A 55 22.08 -25.14 -1.38
N TYR A 56 20.99 -24.42 -1.23
CA TYR A 56 20.92 -23.00 -1.59
C TYR A 56 21.92 -22.17 -0.77
N ASN A 57 21.98 -22.38 0.54
CA ASN A 57 22.86 -21.62 1.42
C ASN A 57 24.37 -21.87 1.12
N GLU A 58 24.72 -23.10 0.74
CA GLU A 58 26.11 -23.48 0.43
C GLU A 58 26.53 -23.08 -0.97
N THR A 59 25.62 -23.12 -1.95
CA THR A 59 25.99 -22.99 -3.37
C THR A 59 25.54 -21.69 -4.01
N ASN A 60 24.53 -20.99 -3.46
CA ASN A 60 23.84 -19.85 -4.03
C ASN A 60 23.33 -20.07 -5.49
N LYS A 61 23.06 -21.33 -5.87
CA LYS A 61 22.63 -21.64 -7.24
C LYS A 61 21.15 -21.31 -7.42
N GLU A 62 20.83 -20.69 -8.55
CA GLU A 62 19.44 -20.33 -8.93
C GLU A 62 18.50 -21.52 -8.87
N THR A 63 18.92 -22.72 -9.37
CA THR A 63 18.09 -23.93 -9.34
C THR A 63 17.68 -24.32 -7.91
N ALA A 64 18.62 -24.22 -6.96
CA ALA A 64 18.31 -24.50 -5.55
C ALA A 64 17.36 -23.44 -4.97
N ALA A 65 17.56 -22.15 -5.33
CA ALA A 65 16.67 -21.07 -4.95
C ALA A 65 15.24 -21.29 -5.47
N PHE A 66 15.10 -21.75 -6.72
CA PHE A 66 13.78 -22.04 -7.31
C PHE A 66 13.05 -23.16 -6.58
N ILE A 67 13.70 -24.30 -6.40
CA ILE A 67 13.09 -25.43 -5.70
C ILE A 67 12.74 -25.02 -4.26
N TYR A 68 13.63 -24.32 -3.59
CA TYR A 68 13.39 -23.80 -2.24
C TYR A 68 12.23 -22.80 -2.21
N GLY A 69 12.18 -21.87 -3.17
CA GLY A 69 11.10 -20.88 -3.28
C GLY A 69 9.73 -21.48 -3.60
N ILE A 70 9.67 -22.55 -4.40
CA ILE A 70 8.41 -23.23 -4.74
C ILE A 70 7.85 -23.99 -3.55
N TYR A 71 8.70 -24.75 -2.84
CA TYR A 71 8.24 -25.71 -1.82
C TYR A 71 8.39 -25.22 -0.37
N GLY A 72 9.20 -24.21 -0.12
CA GLY A 72 9.51 -23.73 1.23
C GLY A 72 8.59 -22.62 1.76
N GLY A 73 7.57 -22.22 0.98
CA GLY A 73 6.59 -21.21 1.37
C GLY A 73 7.19 -19.85 1.75
N ASP A 74 6.48 -19.08 2.55
CA ASP A 74 6.85 -17.71 2.93
C ASP A 74 8.23 -17.60 3.61
N LYS A 75 8.63 -18.63 4.37
CA LYS A 75 9.96 -18.68 5.00
C LYS A 75 11.08 -18.72 3.97
N ALA A 76 10.89 -19.51 2.90
CA ALA A 76 11.85 -19.60 1.81
C ALA A 76 11.93 -18.29 1.02
N ILE A 77 10.77 -17.72 0.69
CA ILE A 77 10.67 -16.43 -0.02
C ILE A 77 11.41 -15.36 0.77
N LYS A 78 11.16 -15.25 2.08
CA LYS A 78 11.85 -14.32 2.97
C LYS A 78 13.38 -14.50 2.97
N ASN A 79 13.83 -15.75 3.04
CA ASN A 79 15.27 -16.06 3.11
C ASN A 79 15.97 -15.73 1.80
N ILE A 80 15.35 -16.06 0.66
CA ILE A 80 15.87 -15.76 -0.67
C ILE A 80 15.88 -14.24 -0.90
N TYR A 81 14.77 -13.54 -0.61
CA TYR A 81 14.69 -12.11 -0.79
C TYR A 81 15.70 -11.34 0.06
N LYS A 82 16.00 -11.80 1.27
CA LYS A 82 17.04 -11.19 2.11
C LYS A 82 18.41 -11.19 1.43
N LYS A 83 18.75 -12.25 0.64
CA LYS A 83 20.01 -12.38 -0.08
C LYS A 83 19.99 -11.73 -1.47
N GLU A 84 18.89 -11.91 -2.17
CA GLU A 84 18.73 -11.61 -3.61
C GLU A 84 17.90 -10.36 -3.87
N LYS A 85 17.89 -9.41 -2.96
CA LYS A 85 17.08 -8.17 -3.08
C LYS A 85 17.07 -7.61 -4.49
N ASP A 86 15.90 -7.12 -4.94
CA ASP A 86 15.73 -6.39 -6.21
C ASP A 86 16.42 -7.09 -7.40
N THR A 87 16.18 -8.40 -7.55
CA THR A 87 16.71 -9.20 -8.65
C THR A 87 15.60 -9.86 -9.45
N LYS A 88 15.92 -10.25 -10.69
CA LYS A 88 15.01 -11.06 -11.52
C LYS A 88 14.69 -12.41 -10.87
N LEU A 89 15.63 -12.98 -10.12
CA LEU A 89 15.43 -14.22 -9.37
C LEU A 89 14.31 -14.04 -8.32
N SER A 90 14.34 -12.96 -7.55
CA SER A 90 13.28 -12.66 -6.58
C SER A 90 11.91 -12.55 -7.24
N LEU A 91 11.81 -11.83 -8.38
CA LEU A 91 10.55 -11.69 -9.12
C LEU A 91 10.04 -13.02 -9.69
N LEU A 92 10.93 -13.89 -10.19
CA LEU A 92 10.55 -15.21 -10.67
C LEU A 92 10.00 -16.10 -9.55
N ILE A 93 10.60 -16.05 -8.37
CA ILE A 93 10.11 -16.79 -7.20
C ILE A 93 8.76 -16.25 -6.74
N ILE A 94 8.58 -14.92 -6.73
CA ILE A 94 7.30 -14.30 -6.43
C ILE A 94 6.23 -14.73 -7.44
N LYS A 95 6.57 -14.74 -8.73
CA LYS A 95 5.64 -15.19 -9.80
C LYS A 95 5.12 -16.62 -9.58
N LEU A 96 5.97 -17.51 -9.06
CA LEU A 96 5.58 -18.87 -8.72
C LEU A 96 4.74 -19.00 -7.45
N ASN A 97 4.67 -17.93 -6.65
CA ASN A 97 3.99 -17.88 -5.35
C ASN A 97 2.96 -16.74 -5.28
N ILE A 98 2.30 -16.40 -6.37
CA ILE A 98 1.34 -15.28 -6.41
C ILE A 98 0.09 -15.49 -5.54
N GLU A 99 -0.13 -16.69 -5.03
CA GLU A 99 -1.18 -16.96 -4.04
C GLU A 99 -0.74 -16.58 -2.61
N SER A 100 0.55 -16.37 -2.39
CA SER A 100 1.07 -15.94 -1.09
C SER A 100 0.93 -14.43 -0.91
N LYS A 101 0.18 -14.03 0.12
CA LYS A 101 0.07 -12.61 0.52
C LYS A 101 1.46 -12.01 0.83
N TYR A 102 2.35 -12.80 1.43
CA TYR A 102 3.70 -12.38 1.74
C TYR A 102 4.54 -12.12 0.46
N ALA A 103 4.42 -13.00 -0.55
CA ALA A 103 5.09 -12.79 -1.84
C ALA A 103 4.62 -11.51 -2.54
N LEU A 104 3.32 -11.23 -2.50
CA LEU A 104 2.74 -10.02 -3.10
C LEU A 104 3.14 -8.74 -2.33
N ARG A 105 3.31 -8.79 -1.01
CA ARG A 105 3.90 -7.69 -0.23
C ARG A 105 5.35 -7.40 -0.63
N ILE A 106 6.16 -8.45 -0.87
CA ILE A 106 7.52 -8.27 -1.37
C ILE A 106 7.50 -7.68 -2.79
N LEU A 107 6.59 -8.13 -3.65
CA LEU A 107 6.42 -7.55 -4.99
C LEU A 107 6.15 -6.05 -4.93
N HIS A 108 5.22 -5.64 -4.06
CA HIS A 108 4.93 -4.24 -3.79
C HIS A 108 6.19 -3.49 -3.30
N GLU A 109 6.94 -4.07 -2.35
CA GLU A 109 8.18 -3.48 -1.83
C GLU A 109 9.24 -3.31 -2.93
N ILE A 110 9.44 -4.31 -3.79
CA ILE A 110 10.38 -4.24 -4.93
C ILE A 110 9.95 -3.11 -5.88
N TYR A 111 8.69 -3.09 -6.30
CA TYR A 111 8.18 -2.07 -7.22
C TYR A 111 8.38 -0.65 -6.67
N SER A 112 8.03 -0.44 -5.41
CA SER A 112 8.08 0.89 -4.76
C SER A 112 9.49 1.39 -4.49
N ASN A 113 10.44 0.51 -4.15
CA ASN A 113 11.73 0.90 -3.58
C ASN A 113 12.94 0.65 -4.51
N THR A 114 12.83 -0.19 -5.53
CA THR A 114 13.99 -0.51 -6.38
C THR A 114 14.44 0.69 -7.20
N LYS A 115 15.77 0.88 -7.28
CA LYS A 115 16.39 1.87 -8.16
C LYS A 115 16.71 1.33 -9.55
N LYS A 116 16.57 0.01 -9.75
CA LYS A 116 16.87 -0.67 -11.01
C LYS A 116 15.64 -0.59 -11.93
N SER A 117 15.71 0.22 -12.97
CA SER A 117 14.58 0.47 -13.89
C SER A 117 14.03 -0.82 -14.53
N GLU A 118 14.90 -1.75 -14.91
CA GLU A 118 14.53 -3.04 -15.51
C GLU A 118 13.75 -3.91 -14.50
N VAL A 119 14.21 -3.98 -13.25
CA VAL A 119 13.52 -4.75 -12.20
C VAL A 119 12.18 -4.12 -11.86
N ARG A 120 12.10 -2.77 -11.82
CA ARG A 120 10.85 -2.06 -11.59
C ARG A 120 9.83 -2.34 -12.69
N TYR A 121 10.28 -2.34 -13.94
CA TYR A 121 9.40 -2.63 -15.08
C TYR A 121 8.88 -4.09 -15.04
N GLU A 122 9.74 -5.07 -14.75
CA GLU A 122 9.32 -6.46 -14.57
C GLU A 122 8.36 -6.64 -13.38
N ALA A 123 8.60 -5.92 -12.26
CA ALA A 123 7.69 -5.92 -11.11
C ALA A 123 6.33 -5.32 -11.47
N TYR A 124 6.30 -4.22 -12.20
CA TYR A 124 5.07 -3.61 -12.70
C TYR A 124 4.25 -4.59 -13.57
N ASN A 125 4.90 -5.27 -14.52
CA ASN A 125 4.23 -6.25 -15.37
C ASN A 125 3.67 -7.42 -14.55
N LEU A 126 4.38 -7.86 -13.51
CA LEU A 126 3.89 -8.91 -12.64
C LEU A 126 2.71 -8.45 -11.78
N ILE A 127 2.72 -7.20 -11.31
CA ILE A 127 1.57 -6.59 -10.63
C ILE A 127 0.35 -6.57 -11.55
N ASP A 128 0.52 -6.18 -12.82
CA ASP A 128 -0.56 -6.16 -13.80
C ASP A 128 -1.14 -7.57 -14.07
N GLU A 129 -0.28 -8.60 -14.14
CA GLU A 129 -0.72 -10.01 -14.21
C GLU A 129 -1.55 -10.40 -12.98
N VAL A 130 -1.10 -10.03 -11.77
CA VAL A 130 -1.80 -10.32 -10.50
C VAL A 130 -3.15 -9.61 -10.43
N ILE A 131 -3.20 -8.32 -10.74
CA ILE A 131 -4.41 -7.49 -10.76
C ILE A 131 -5.46 -8.12 -11.67
N LYS A 132 -5.08 -8.51 -12.89
CA LYS A 132 -5.97 -9.18 -13.85
C LYS A 132 -6.46 -10.53 -13.33
N LYS A 133 -5.56 -11.35 -12.76
CA LYS A 133 -5.90 -12.67 -12.22
C LYS A 133 -6.86 -12.58 -11.04
N MET A 134 -6.64 -11.61 -10.13
CA MET A 134 -7.46 -11.42 -8.94
C MET A 134 -8.71 -10.58 -9.20
N ASN A 135 -8.83 -9.96 -10.38
CA ASN A 135 -9.90 -9.04 -10.74
C ASN A 135 -10.06 -7.88 -9.73
N ILE A 136 -8.93 -7.28 -9.36
CA ILE A 136 -8.87 -6.14 -8.43
C ILE A 136 -8.35 -4.89 -9.14
N SER A 137 -8.50 -3.72 -8.51
CA SER A 137 -7.86 -2.48 -9.02
C SER A 137 -6.40 -2.38 -8.57
N TYR A 138 -5.64 -1.50 -9.25
CA TYR A 138 -4.29 -1.16 -8.82
C TYR A 138 -4.29 -0.56 -7.40
N ASN A 139 -5.25 0.31 -7.09
CA ASN A 139 -5.39 0.91 -5.76
C ASN A 139 -5.68 -0.14 -4.68
N GLU A 140 -6.54 -1.12 -4.98
CA GLU A 140 -6.79 -2.23 -4.08
C GLU A 140 -5.53 -3.08 -3.87
N PHE A 141 -4.75 -3.36 -4.93
CA PHE A 141 -3.47 -4.05 -4.81
C PHE A 141 -2.51 -3.30 -3.88
N GLU A 142 -2.33 -1.99 -4.10
CA GLU A 142 -1.46 -1.14 -3.28
C GLU A 142 -1.86 -1.17 -1.79
N LEU A 143 -3.14 -1.11 -1.48
CA LEU A 143 -3.62 -1.15 -0.10
C LEU A 143 -3.52 -2.55 0.50
N ARG A 144 -4.00 -3.57 -0.22
CA ARG A 144 -4.11 -4.95 0.28
C ARG A 144 -2.77 -5.59 0.55
N PHE A 145 -1.77 -5.26 -0.26
CA PHE A 145 -0.40 -5.77 -0.14
C PHE A 145 0.58 -4.74 0.43
N SER A 146 0.06 -3.75 1.14
CA SER A 146 0.86 -2.79 1.88
C SER A 146 1.82 -3.49 2.86
N PRO A 147 3.07 -3.01 3.00
CA PRO A 147 4.02 -3.59 3.93
C PRO A 147 3.54 -3.43 5.38
N ASP A 148 3.69 -4.47 6.18
CA ASP A 148 3.48 -4.41 7.62
C ASP A 148 4.79 -4.16 8.39
N PHE A 149 5.93 -4.07 7.68
CA PHE A 149 7.28 -3.92 8.22
C PHE A 149 7.61 -4.95 9.32
N SER A 150 6.90 -6.07 9.33
CA SER A 150 6.97 -7.14 10.35
C SER A 150 6.55 -6.67 11.77
N PHE A 151 5.70 -5.66 11.87
CA PHE A 151 5.01 -5.35 13.13
C PHE A 151 3.82 -6.31 13.32
N ASN A 152 3.61 -6.73 14.56
CA ASN A 152 2.46 -7.55 14.93
C ASN A 152 1.21 -6.69 15.18
N SER A 153 0.07 -7.32 15.48
CA SER A 153 -1.20 -6.63 15.75
C SER A 153 -1.16 -5.65 16.93
N LYS A 154 -0.16 -5.75 17.82
CA LYS A 154 0.07 -4.80 18.91
C LYS A 154 0.97 -3.64 18.51
N ALA A 155 1.28 -3.51 17.23
CA ALA A 155 2.23 -2.54 16.71
C ALA A 155 3.65 -2.69 17.29
N GLU A 156 4.07 -3.93 17.58
CA GLU A 156 5.38 -4.26 18.12
C GLU A 156 6.16 -5.11 17.11
N LYS A 157 7.47 -4.88 17.03
CA LYS A 157 8.42 -5.68 16.25
C LYS A 157 9.56 -6.12 17.14
N VAL A 158 9.66 -7.43 17.41
CA VAL A 158 10.77 -8.01 18.17
C VAL A 158 12.03 -7.99 17.31
N LEU A 159 13.09 -7.37 17.80
CA LEU A 159 14.40 -7.33 17.15
C LEU A 159 15.26 -8.53 17.56
N ASN A 160 15.32 -8.79 18.87
CA ASN A 160 16.00 -9.92 19.50
C ASN A 160 15.40 -10.20 20.90
N GLU A 161 16.06 -11.03 21.71
CA GLU A 161 15.63 -11.36 23.07
C GLU A 161 15.61 -10.15 24.03
N ASP A 162 16.39 -9.11 23.74
CA ASP A 162 16.57 -7.94 24.60
C ASP A 162 15.75 -6.72 24.17
N TYR A 163 15.44 -6.60 22.87
CA TYR A 163 14.89 -5.38 22.31
C TYR A 163 13.71 -5.60 21.39
N LYS A 164 12.74 -4.70 21.45
CA LYS A 164 11.65 -4.58 20.48
C LYS A 164 11.46 -3.12 20.05
N LEU A 165 10.88 -2.91 18.88
CA LEU A 165 10.35 -1.63 18.43
C LEU A 165 8.86 -1.56 18.72
N ILE A 166 8.38 -0.36 19.05
CA ILE A 166 6.98 -0.03 19.19
C ILE A 166 6.67 1.08 18.18
N LEU A 167 5.65 0.86 17.34
CA LEU A 167 5.12 1.87 16.44
C LEU A 167 4.10 2.72 17.20
N ASN A 168 4.42 3.99 17.43
CA ASN A 168 3.56 4.94 18.13
C ASN A 168 2.40 5.42 17.22
N SER A 169 1.42 6.12 17.81
CA SER A 169 0.27 6.68 17.08
C SER A 169 0.66 7.77 16.08
N ASP A 170 1.76 8.47 16.31
CA ASP A 170 2.36 9.48 15.42
C ASP A 170 3.31 8.89 14.37
N TYR A 171 3.32 7.56 14.22
CA TYR A 171 4.20 6.77 13.34
C TYR A 171 5.70 6.85 13.68
N SER A 172 6.07 7.42 14.80
CA SER A 172 7.43 7.35 15.31
C SER A 172 7.74 5.95 15.86
N LEU A 173 9.02 5.61 15.96
CA LEU A 173 9.49 4.32 16.46
C LEU A 173 10.20 4.50 17.79
N SER A 174 9.65 3.89 18.84
CA SER A 174 10.29 3.75 20.15
C SER A 174 11.07 2.44 20.21
N LEU A 175 12.29 2.50 20.74
CA LEU A 175 13.08 1.31 21.08
C LEU A 175 12.81 0.93 22.52
N PHE A 176 12.43 -0.32 22.78
CA PHE A 176 12.07 -0.79 24.11
C PHE A 176 13.00 -1.92 24.57
N ASP A 177 13.56 -1.78 25.76
CA ASP A 177 14.34 -2.80 26.45
C ASP A 177 13.39 -3.76 27.17
N ILE A 178 13.34 -5.00 26.71
CA ILE A 178 12.41 -6.02 27.19
C ILE A 178 12.77 -6.45 28.60
N LYS A 179 14.10 -6.65 28.88
CA LYS A 179 14.57 -7.13 30.18
C LYS A 179 14.33 -6.12 31.31
N ASN A 180 14.53 -4.85 30.99
CA ASN A 180 14.37 -3.77 32.01
C ASN A 180 12.98 -3.12 31.95
N ASN A 181 12.09 -3.59 31.06
CA ASN A 181 10.74 -3.08 30.85
C ASN A 181 10.71 -1.55 30.67
N LYS A 182 11.58 -1.02 29.80
CA LYS A 182 11.82 0.42 29.70
C LYS A 182 11.98 0.88 28.25
N GLU A 183 11.34 2.00 27.92
CA GLU A 183 11.62 2.71 26.65
C GLU A 183 12.99 3.39 26.70
N LEU A 184 13.75 3.25 25.62
CA LEU A 184 15.07 3.83 25.46
C LEU A 184 15.01 5.10 24.60
N LYS A 185 15.46 6.22 25.16
CA LYS A 185 15.55 7.50 24.45
C LYS A 185 16.61 7.51 23.34
N LYS A 186 17.61 6.64 23.41
CA LYS A 186 18.71 6.52 22.44
C LYS A 186 19.08 5.05 22.27
N ILE A 187 19.60 4.72 21.09
CA ILE A 187 20.20 3.41 20.82
C ILE A 187 21.45 3.24 21.71
N PRO A 188 21.61 2.13 22.42
CA PRO A 188 22.80 1.85 23.26
C PRO A 188 24.10 1.88 22.44
N GLN A 189 25.22 2.26 23.06
CA GLN A 189 26.52 2.35 22.36
C GLN A 189 27.00 1.00 21.80
N ASN A 190 26.73 -0.10 22.51
CA ASN A 190 27.13 -1.46 22.10
C ASN A 190 25.98 -2.20 21.41
N PHE A 191 25.09 -1.48 20.73
CA PHE A 191 24.00 -2.07 19.99
C PHE A 191 24.51 -2.76 18.72
N ASP A 192 23.89 -3.87 18.36
CA ASP A 192 24.21 -4.59 17.13
C ASP A 192 24.04 -3.68 15.89
N GLU A 193 25.04 -3.62 15.03
CA GLU A 193 25.07 -2.72 13.87
C GLU A 193 23.99 -3.08 12.83
N ASP A 194 23.72 -4.39 12.60
CA ASP A 194 22.68 -4.82 11.67
C ASP A 194 21.29 -4.36 12.15
N LEU A 195 21.03 -4.50 13.46
CA LEU A 195 19.78 -4.04 14.06
C LEU A 195 19.67 -2.49 14.04
N LYS A 196 20.77 -1.79 14.23
CA LYS A 196 20.82 -0.33 14.14
C LYS A 196 20.53 0.16 12.72
N ASP A 197 21.07 -0.53 11.73
CA ASP A 197 20.78 -0.24 10.32
C ASP A 197 19.31 -0.55 9.99
N GLU A 198 18.75 -1.63 10.52
CA GLU A 198 17.31 -1.94 10.38
C GLU A 198 16.44 -0.85 10.97
N ILE A 199 16.72 -0.38 12.19
CA ILE A 199 15.97 0.72 12.81
C ILE A 199 16.08 2.00 11.98
N THR A 200 17.29 2.31 11.50
CA THR A 200 17.54 3.50 10.68
C THR A 200 16.78 3.46 9.36
N LYS A 201 16.71 2.27 8.74
CA LYS A 201 15.94 2.03 7.53
C LYS A 201 14.44 2.24 7.78
N LEU A 202 13.89 1.60 8.82
CA LEU A 202 12.48 1.70 9.17
C LEU A 202 12.05 3.13 9.49
N ARG A 203 12.89 3.91 10.18
CA ARG A 203 12.64 5.34 10.47
C ARG A 203 12.52 6.22 9.22
N LYS A 204 13.05 5.77 8.08
CA LYS A 204 12.91 6.47 6.79
C LYS A 204 11.75 5.91 5.95
N GLU A 205 11.59 4.59 5.96
CA GLU A 205 10.62 3.91 5.10
C GLU A 205 9.18 4.10 5.59
N ILE A 206 8.92 4.01 6.90
CA ILE A 206 7.57 4.19 7.45
C ILE A 206 6.99 5.57 7.12
N PRO A 207 7.66 6.70 7.40
CA PRO A 207 7.12 8.02 7.02
C PRO A 207 6.92 8.19 5.51
N SER A 208 7.81 7.62 4.68
CA SER A 208 7.66 7.66 3.23
C SER A 208 6.42 6.86 2.78
N PHE A 209 6.25 5.65 3.30
CA PHE A 209 5.07 4.83 3.07
C PHE A 209 3.80 5.56 3.50
N MET A 210 3.79 6.13 4.70
CA MET A 210 2.65 6.88 5.24
C MET A 210 2.24 8.04 4.32
N LYS A 211 3.22 8.80 3.82
CA LYS A 211 2.97 9.91 2.89
C LYS A 211 2.34 9.42 1.58
N ASN A 212 2.86 8.35 1.01
CA ASN A 212 2.35 7.80 -0.26
C ASN A 212 0.93 7.23 -0.06
N THR A 213 0.71 6.49 1.03
CA THR A 213 -0.62 5.95 1.37
C THR A 213 -1.63 7.06 1.65
N SER A 214 -1.25 8.15 2.33
CA SER A 214 -2.13 9.32 2.50
C SER A 214 -2.57 9.91 1.17
N SER A 215 -1.66 10.00 0.20
CA SER A 215 -1.99 10.47 -1.15
C SER A 215 -2.93 9.52 -1.90
N LEU A 216 -2.71 8.21 -1.80
CA LEU A 216 -3.59 7.20 -2.35
C LEU A 216 -4.99 7.27 -1.71
N LEU A 217 -5.07 7.39 -0.38
CA LEU A 217 -6.34 7.52 0.33
C LEU A 217 -7.08 8.81 -0.03
N ALA A 218 -6.39 9.90 -0.35
CA ALA A 218 -7.02 11.12 -0.87
C ALA A 218 -7.66 10.90 -2.25
N VAL A 219 -7.03 10.11 -3.13
CA VAL A 219 -7.62 9.69 -4.42
C VAL A 219 -8.84 8.80 -4.18
N LEU A 220 -8.77 7.87 -3.25
CA LEU A 220 -9.90 7.00 -2.88
C LEU A 220 -11.04 7.76 -2.21
N LEU A 221 -10.72 8.80 -1.44
CA LEU A 221 -11.72 9.73 -0.91
C LEU A 221 -12.47 10.42 -2.05
N ALA A 222 -11.80 10.82 -3.12
CA ALA A 222 -12.43 11.41 -4.30
C ALA A 222 -13.31 10.39 -5.05
N SER A 223 -12.80 9.18 -5.30
CA SER A 223 -13.51 8.16 -6.09
C SER A 223 -14.71 7.53 -5.37
N GLY A 224 -14.76 7.58 -4.05
CA GLY A 224 -15.83 6.95 -3.26
C GLY A 224 -15.85 5.42 -3.32
N GLU A 225 -14.71 4.79 -3.57
CA GLU A 225 -14.60 3.35 -3.69
C GLU A 225 -15.03 2.65 -2.41
N LYS A 226 -15.90 1.62 -2.54
CA LYS A 226 -16.43 0.83 -1.42
C LYS A 226 -15.71 -0.51 -1.34
N TYR A 227 -15.46 -0.95 -0.12
CA TYR A 227 -14.88 -2.25 0.20
C TYR A 227 -15.87 -3.08 1.01
N SER A 228 -15.92 -4.39 0.81
CA SER A 228 -16.62 -5.26 1.76
C SER A 228 -15.98 -5.13 3.14
N TYR A 229 -16.75 -5.33 4.20
CA TYR A 229 -16.24 -5.22 5.55
C TYR A 229 -15.08 -6.18 5.83
N ASP A 230 -15.11 -7.39 5.24
CA ASP A 230 -13.98 -8.32 5.35
C ASP A 230 -12.69 -7.78 4.69
N LEU A 231 -12.82 -7.17 3.51
CA LEU A 231 -11.67 -6.55 2.84
C LEU A 231 -11.16 -5.32 3.61
N PHE A 232 -12.06 -4.53 4.20
CA PHE A 232 -11.69 -3.43 5.09
C PHE A 232 -10.88 -3.94 6.29
N LYS A 233 -11.33 -5.02 6.94
CA LYS A 233 -10.58 -5.64 8.05
C LYS A 233 -9.20 -6.11 7.59
N GLU A 234 -9.14 -6.83 6.47
CA GLU A 234 -7.88 -7.33 5.91
C GLU A 234 -6.87 -6.22 5.63
N ILE A 235 -7.32 -5.11 5.03
CA ILE A 235 -6.45 -3.98 4.64
C ILE A 235 -6.07 -3.14 5.85
N PHE A 236 -7.05 -2.71 6.64
CA PHE A 236 -6.88 -1.63 7.59
C PHE A 236 -6.78 -2.09 9.06
N ILE A 237 -7.40 -3.21 9.41
CA ILE A 237 -7.40 -3.66 10.81
C ILE A 237 -6.25 -4.62 11.09
N ASP A 238 -6.01 -5.58 10.20
CA ASP A 238 -5.03 -6.65 10.40
C ASP A 238 -3.57 -6.21 10.14
N ASN A 239 -3.37 -5.08 9.48
CA ASN A 239 -2.05 -4.52 9.23
C ASN A 239 -1.76 -3.40 10.25
N ALA A 240 -0.74 -3.56 11.08
CA ALA A 240 -0.41 -2.63 12.16
C ALA A 240 -0.14 -1.18 11.71
N ILE A 241 0.41 -1.00 10.49
CA ILE A 241 0.64 0.33 9.92
C ILE A 241 -0.68 0.92 9.41
N MET A 242 -1.44 0.13 8.65
CA MET A 242 -2.73 0.57 8.08
C MET A 242 -3.78 0.81 9.15
N ASN A 243 -3.68 0.12 10.29
CA ASN A 243 -4.53 0.31 11.45
C ASN A 243 -4.51 1.78 11.96
N ARG A 244 -3.37 2.47 11.82
CA ARG A 244 -3.25 3.89 12.18
C ARG A 244 -4.10 4.77 11.27
N PHE A 245 -4.23 4.42 9.97
CA PHE A 245 -5.16 5.11 9.06
C PHE A 245 -6.61 4.81 9.44
N ALA A 246 -6.94 3.55 9.72
CA ALA A 246 -8.29 3.18 10.13
C ALA A 246 -8.78 3.99 11.33
N SER A 247 -7.90 4.17 12.33
CA SER A 247 -8.25 4.86 13.58
C SER A 247 -8.24 6.39 13.51
N SER A 248 -7.61 6.98 12.48
CA SER A 248 -7.52 8.43 12.33
C SER A 248 -8.48 9.00 11.27
N LEU A 249 -9.12 8.14 10.48
CA LEU A 249 -10.04 8.55 9.41
C LEU A 249 -11.50 8.22 9.78
N ILE A 250 -12.40 8.94 9.14
CA ILE A 250 -13.84 8.73 9.25
C ILE A 250 -14.29 7.90 8.04
N TRP A 251 -15.15 6.94 8.30
CA TRP A 251 -15.65 5.96 7.34
C TRP A 251 -17.16 6.02 7.22
N ASN A 252 -17.68 5.77 6.02
CA ASN A 252 -19.09 5.50 5.80
C ASN A 252 -19.36 4.00 5.96
N LEU A 253 -20.47 3.66 6.60
CA LEU A 253 -21.01 2.33 6.69
C LEU A 253 -22.22 2.21 5.77
N TYR A 254 -22.28 1.14 4.98
CA TYR A 254 -23.41 0.77 4.14
C TYR A 254 -23.87 -0.64 4.51
N ASP A 255 -25.17 -0.86 4.45
CA ASP A 255 -25.74 -2.20 4.65
C ASP A 255 -25.49 -3.13 3.43
N LYS A 256 -25.98 -4.37 3.51
CA LYS A 256 -25.87 -5.37 2.44
C LYS A 256 -26.56 -4.96 1.13
N ASP A 257 -27.53 -4.06 1.19
CA ASP A 257 -28.31 -3.56 0.05
C ASP A 257 -27.75 -2.21 -0.47
N ASP A 258 -26.53 -1.87 -0.02
CA ASP A 258 -25.78 -0.65 -0.38
C ASP A 258 -26.40 0.67 0.10
N ASN A 259 -27.31 0.64 1.09
CA ASN A 259 -27.87 1.82 1.70
C ASN A 259 -26.91 2.38 2.74
N PHE A 260 -26.73 3.71 2.76
CA PHE A 260 -25.96 4.39 3.79
C PHE A 260 -26.62 4.21 5.17
N VAL A 261 -25.82 3.80 6.16
CA VAL A 261 -26.27 3.59 7.54
C VAL A 261 -25.83 4.74 8.44
N THR A 262 -24.52 4.97 8.52
CA THR A 262 -23.91 6.01 9.39
C THR A 262 -22.46 6.26 9.00
N THR A 263 -21.88 7.29 9.59
CA THR A 263 -20.43 7.46 9.61
C THR A 263 -19.85 6.89 10.90
N PHE A 264 -18.63 6.35 10.84
CA PHE A 264 -17.97 5.78 12.01
C PHE A 264 -16.45 5.99 11.98
N ARG A 265 -15.83 5.80 13.13
CA ARG A 265 -14.38 5.72 13.32
C ARG A 265 -14.02 4.40 14.03
N TYR A 266 -12.91 3.82 13.62
CA TYR A 266 -12.30 2.70 14.33
C TYR A 266 -11.51 3.20 15.53
N SER A 267 -11.73 2.63 16.72
CA SER A 267 -11.08 3.09 17.97
C SER A 267 -9.67 2.53 18.18
N GLY A 268 -9.23 1.57 17.33
CA GLY A 268 -7.90 0.95 17.42
C GLY A 268 -7.85 -0.32 18.28
N ASP A 269 -8.92 -0.66 18.95
CA ASP A 269 -9.05 -1.79 19.92
C ASP A 269 -10.06 -2.87 19.45
N GLY A 270 -10.62 -2.74 18.26
CA GLY A 270 -11.67 -3.61 17.72
C GLY A 270 -13.07 -3.01 17.81
N SER A 271 -13.25 -1.88 18.47
CA SER A 271 -14.53 -1.18 18.56
C SER A 271 -14.68 -0.07 17.50
N TYR A 272 -15.92 0.29 17.22
CA TYR A 272 -16.29 1.36 16.29
C TYR A 272 -17.26 2.31 16.97
N SER A 273 -17.11 3.60 16.76
CA SER A 273 -18.01 4.62 17.29
C SER A 273 -18.48 5.60 16.22
N ASN A 274 -19.68 6.16 16.40
CA ASN A 274 -20.17 7.29 15.62
C ASN A 274 -19.65 8.63 16.15
N CYS A 275 -20.07 9.75 15.57
CA CYS A 275 -19.63 11.08 15.98
C CYS A 275 -20.15 11.52 17.37
N GLU A 276 -20.98 10.74 18.03
CA GLU A 276 -21.52 10.96 19.37
C GLU A 276 -20.93 9.98 20.41
N ASP A 277 -19.84 9.26 20.02
CA ASP A 277 -19.16 8.21 20.81
C ASP A 277 -20.06 6.99 21.12
N GLU A 278 -21.15 6.81 20.38
CA GLU A 278 -21.99 5.63 20.51
C GLU A 278 -21.39 4.46 19.73
N GLU A 279 -21.51 3.25 20.27
CA GLU A 279 -21.01 2.03 19.63
C GLU A 279 -21.73 1.78 18.29
N VAL A 280 -20.95 1.53 17.24
CA VAL A 280 -21.44 1.13 15.92
C VAL A 280 -21.15 -0.35 15.72
N LYS A 281 -22.18 -1.14 15.47
CA LYS A 281 -22.07 -2.56 15.11
C LYS A 281 -22.07 -2.70 13.60
N ILE A 282 -21.11 -3.43 13.08
CA ILE A 282 -20.93 -3.65 11.64
C ILE A 282 -21.19 -5.13 11.35
N ASP A 283 -22.14 -5.39 10.45
CA ASP A 283 -22.43 -6.74 9.99
C ASP A 283 -21.42 -7.20 8.92
N ASP A 284 -21.12 -8.51 8.87
CA ASP A 284 -20.13 -9.06 7.93
C ASP A 284 -20.44 -8.81 6.45
N ASN A 285 -21.72 -8.62 6.10
CA ASN A 285 -22.15 -8.32 4.73
C ASN A 285 -22.18 -6.82 4.41
N SER A 286 -21.66 -5.97 5.29
CA SER A 286 -21.63 -4.51 5.11
C SER A 286 -20.53 -4.08 4.15
N PHE A 287 -20.67 -2.85 3.64
CA PHE A 287 -19.64 -2.18 2.86
C PHE A 287 -19.16 -0.92 3.58
N VAL A 288 -17.91 -0.54 3.31
CA VAL A 288 -17.24 0.59 3.94
C VAL A 288 -16.56 1.44 2.88
N SER A 289 -16.65 2.76 2.97
CA SER A 289 -15.84 3.69 2.19
C SER A 289 -15.30 4.83 3.06
N LEU A 290 -14.30 5.56 2.58
CA LEU A 290 -13.90 6.81 3.24
C LEU A 290 -15.08 7.79 3.23
N ALA A 291 -15.36 8.46 4.33
CA ALA A 291 -16.43 9.44 4.41
C ALA A 291 -15.99 10.79 3.82
N SER A 292 -16.81 11.37 2.94
CA SER A 292 -16.55 12.69 2.35
C SER A 292 -17.41 13.77 2.99
N PRO A 293 -16.87 14.96 3.31
CA PRO A 293 -17.63 16.06 3.87
C PRO A 293 -18.80 16.55 3.01
N ILE A 294 -18.74 16.32 1.69
CA ILE A 294 -19.84 16.67 0.78
C ILE A 294 -21.12 15.86 1.07
N GLU A 295 -20.96 14.67 1.67
CA GLU A 295 -22.04 13.73 1.99
C GLU A 295 -22.59 13.89 3.41
N MET A 296 -21.99 14.79 4.21
CA MET A 296 -22.38 15.05 5.60
C MET A 296 -23.01 16.43 5.73
N ASP A 297 -23.92 16.59 6.68
CA ASP A 297 -24.33 17.90 7.13
C ASP A 297 -23.27 18.57 8.01
N ASP A 298 -23.42 19.88 8.22
CA ASP A 298 -22.42 20.65 8.96
C ASP A 298 -22.38 20.28 10.46
N ASP A 299 -23.50 19.82 11.04
CA ASP A 299 -23.56 19.36 12.45
C ASP A 299 -22.71 18.10 12.63
N THR A 300 -22.89 17.11 11.75
CA THR A 300 -22.09 15.88 11.74
C THR A 300 -20.60 16.18 11.55
N ILE A 301 -20.24 17.08 10.62
CA ILE A 301 -18.84 17.49 10.40
C ILE A 301 -18.25 18.12 11.66
N ASN A 302 -19.00 19.00 12.34
CA ASN A 302 -18.53 19.68 13.55
C ASN A 302 -18.39 18.72 14.72
N LYS A 303 -19.29 17.74 14.89
CA LYS A 303 -19.18 16.66 15.88
C LYS A 303 -17.93 15.83 15.65
N TRP A 304 -17.65 15.42 14.41
CA TRP A 304 -16.44 14.70 14.07
C TRP A 304 -15.18 15.51 14.33
N ARG A 305 -15.13 16.78 13.96
CA ARG A 305 -13.98 17.66 14.25
C ARG A 305 -13.72 17.75 15.74
N LYS A 306 -14.79 17.95 16.54
CA LYS A 306 -14.68 17.98 18.00
C LYS A 306 -14.16 16.68 18.58
N GLN A 307 -14.68 15.52 18.11
CA GLN A 307 -14.22 14.22 18.58
C GLN A 307 -12.73 14.00 18.25
N LEU A 308 -12.26 14.33 17.03
CA LEU A 308 -10.86 14.24 16.67
C LEU A 308 -9.98 15.16 17.53
N GLU A 309 -10.44 16.35 17.88
CA GLU A 309 -9.74 17.26 18.78
C GLU A 309 -9.71 16.73 20.21
N ASP A 310 -10.84 16.28 20.75
CA ASP A 310 -10.96 15.73 22.11
C ASP A 310 -10.06 14.49 22.33
N TYR A 311 -9.89 13.67 21.29
CA TYR A 311 -9.00 12.49 21.32
C TYR A 311 -7.57 12.76 20.79
N GLU A 312 -7.22 14.01 20.50
CA GLU A 312 -5.91 14.42 19.97
C GLU A 312 -5.50 13.66 18.69
N ILE A 313 -6.46 13.37 17.80
CA ILE A 313 -6.25 12.60 16.56
C ILE A 313 -5.93 13.54 15.40
N ALA A 314 -4.70 13.43 14.88
CA ALA A 314 -4.30 14.10 13.66
C ALA A 314 -4.63 13.24 12.43
N GLN A 315 -5.40 13.82 11.49
CA GLN A 315 -5.71 13.12 10.23
C GLN A 315 -4.53 13.16 9.27
N PRO A 316 -4.20 12.02 8.62
CA PRO A 316 -3.07 11.94 7.69
C PRO A 316 -3.36 12.57 6.32
N LEU A 317 -4.61 12.96 6.07
CA LEU A 317 -5.06 13.66 4.86
C LEU A 317 -6.13 14.69 5.23
N GLN A 318 -6.44 15.61 4.32
CA GLN A 318 -7.43 16.68 4.53
C GLN A 318 -8.87 16.18 4.35
N GLN A 319 -9.27 15.17 5.14
CA GLN A 319 -10.62 14.61 5.05
C GLN A 319 -11.68 15.61 5.57
N LEU A 320 -11.50 16.12 6.79
CA LEU A 320 -12.40 17.12 7.38
C LEU A 320 -11.78 18.52 7.25
N THR A 321 -11.59 18.96 6.01
CA THR A 321 -11.02 20.28 5.72
C THR A 321 -11.78 21.43 6.38
N ILE A 322 -11.07 22.50 6.73
CA ILE A 322 -11.67 23.77 7.20
C ILE A 322 -12.11 24.66 6.03
N ILE A 323 -11.75 24.33 4.79
CA ILE A 323 -12.13 25.09 3.60
C ILE A 323 -13.65 24.97 3.44
N LYS A 324 -14.33 26.11 3.33
CA LYS A 324 -15.77 26.17 3.11
C LYS A 324 -16.04 26.33 1.63
N LEU A 325 -16.41 25.24 0.97
CA LEU A 325 -16.91 25.26 -0.40
C LEU A 325 -18.43 25.29 -0.41
N ASP A 326 -19.01 25.99 -1.38
CA ASP A 326 -20.43 25.89 -1.66
C ASP A 326 -20.74 24.53 -2.28
N LYS A 327 -21.24 23.60 -1.45
CA LYS A 327 -21.56 22.21 -1.83
C LYS A 327 -22.65 22.12 -2.92
N ASP A 328 -23.50 23.16 -3.03
CA ASP A 328 -24.58 23.22 -4.02
C ASP A 328 -24.10 23.78 -5.35
N ASN A 329 -23.02 24.58 -5.36
CA ASN A 329 -22.50 25.22 -6.55
C ASN A 329 -20.99 25.02 -6.75
N LEU A 330 -20.55 23.74 -6.83
CA LEU A 330 -19.16 23.40 -7.06
C LEU A 330 -18.58 23.96 -8.37
N LYS A 331 -19.43 24.26 -9.35
CA LYS A 331 -19.01 24.91 -10.60
C LYS A 331 -18.47 26.31 -10.34
N SER A 332 -19.14 27.11 -9.53
CA SER A 332 -18.66 28.43 -9.14
C SER A 332 -17.35 28.34 -8.32
N GLU A 333 -17.22 27.33 -7.50
CA GLU A 333 -15.98 27.09 -6.76
C GLU A 333 -14.81 26.72 -7.69
N LEU A 334 -15.08 25.91 -8.72
CA LEU A 334 -14.11 25.58 -9.75
C LEU A 334 -13.65 26.83 -10.53
N GLU A 335 -14.58 27.71 -10.91
CA GLU A 335 -14.30 28.95 -11.65
C GLU A 335 -13.33 29.89 -10.91
N LYS A 336 -13.25 29.81 -9.58
CA LYS A 336 -12.26 30.58 -8.78
C LYS A 336 -10.83 30.08 -8.94
N ILE A 337 -10.65 28.78 -9.22
CA ILE A 337 -9.35 28.11 -9.37
C ILE A 337 -8.93 28.05 -10.83
N ASP A 338 -9.88 27.83 -11.72
CA ASP A 338 -9.65 27.73 -13.16
C ASP A 338 -8.98 29.02 -13.68
N ASN A 339 -8.04 28.88 -14.59
CA ASN A 339 -7.21 29.99 -15.07
C ASN A 339 -6.27 30.65 -14.01
N SER A 340 -6.14 30.09 -12.81
CA SER A 340 -5.17 30.58 -11.83
C SER A 340 -3.73 30.38 -12.32
N GLU A 341 -2.85 31.24 -11.82
CA GLU A 341 -1.41 31.11 -12.06
C GLU A 341 -0.74 30.46 -10.85
N ILE A 342 -0.06 29.33 -11.07
CA ILE A 342 0.69 28.62 -10.05
C ILE A 342 2.14 28.38 -10.50
N ALA A 343 3.05 28.10 -9.57
CA ALA A 343 4.40 27.71 -9.94
C ALA A 343 4.39 26.35 -10.67
N TYR A 344 5.11 26.23 -11.76
CA TYR A 344 5.18 24.98 -12.53
C TYR A 344 5.69 23.80 -11.70
N GLY A 345 6.63 24.04 -10.76
CA GLY A 345 7.07 23.04 -9.80
C GLY A 345 5.94 22.52 -8.89
N THR A 346 5.00 23.38 -8.50
CA THR A 346 3.82 23.01 -7.70
C THR A 346 2.87 22.15 -8.54
N PHE A 347 2.63 22.53 -9.81
CA PHE A 347 1.85 21.72 -10.75
C PHE A 347 2.43 20.31 -10.92
N LYS A 348 3.75 20.19 -11.13
CA LYS A 348 4.44 18.89 -11.22
C LYS A 348 4.33 18.07 -9.94
N ALA A 349 4.50 18.72 -8.79
CA ALA A 349 4.41 18.07 -7.48
C ALA A 349 2.99 17.52 -7.21
N PHE A 350 1.94 18.24 -7.63
CA PHE A 350 0.55 17.82 -7.49
C PHE A 350 0.28 16.53 -8.25
N GLY A 351 0.53 16.47 -9.54
CA GLY A 351 0.29 15.28 -10.34
C GLY A 351 1.11 14.07 -9.89
N ALA A 352 2.38 14.29 -9.54
CA ALA A 352 3.24 13.23 -9.02
C ALA A 352 2.78 12.70 -7.65
N ARG A 353 2.27 13.58 -6.76
CA ARG A 353 1.77 13.21 -5.42
C ARG A 353 0.61 12.24 -5.50
N TYR A 354 -0.31 12.47 -6.42
CA TYR A 354 -1.54 11.67 -6.53
C TYR A 354 -1.46 10.58 -7.61
N GLY A 355 -0.25 10.30 -8.13
CA GLY A 355 -0.04 9.23 -9.11
C GLY A 355 -0.82 9.41 -10.41
N MET A 356 -1.04 10.66 -10.83
CA MET A 356 -1.84 10.98 -12.00
C MET A 356 -1.14 10.58 -13.30
N TYR A 357 -1.93 10.18 -14.29
CA TYR A 357 -1.42 9.98 -15.64
C TYR A 357 -0.87 11.29 -16.20
N THR A 358 0.28 11.22 -16.89
CA THR A 358 1.06 12.39 -17.28
C THR A 358 1.23 12.47 -18.78
N GLU A 359 1.01 13.65 -19.37
CA GLU A 359 1.37 13.96 -20.74
C GLU A 359 2.53 14.97 -20.79
N TYR A 360 3.40 14.82 -21.77
CA TYR A 360 4.60 15.63 -21.95
C TYR A 360 4.59 16.41 -23.25
N ILE A 361 5.14 17.63 -23.22
CA ILE A 361 5.53 18.39 -24.39
C ILE A 361 7.06 18.35 -24.47
N GLY A 362 7.62 17.65 -25.48
CA GLY A 362 9.06 17.45 -25.55
C GLY A 362 9.60 16.48 -24.51
N TYR A 363 10.89 16.57 -24.16
CA TYR A 363 11.54 15.51 -23.37
C TYR A 363 11.21 15.52 -21.87
N ASP A 364 10.95 16.68 -21.22
CA ASP A 364 10.79 16.76 -19.77
C ASP A 364 9.69 17.74 -19.30
N VAL A 365 8.96 18.39 -20.21
CA VAL A 365 7.93 19.36 -19.84
C VAL A 365 6.57 18.69 -19.79
N VAL A 366 6.01 18.57 -18.60
CA VAL A 366 4.67 18.04 -18.37
C VAL A 366 3.62 19.09 -18.71
N SER A 367 2.72 18.75 -19.62
CA SER A 367 1.63 19.65 -20.06
C SER A 367 0.31 19.38 -19.36
N SER A 368 0.05 18.14 -18.95
CA SER A 368 -1.19 17.80 -18.29
C SER A 368 -1.03 16.63 -17.32
N TYR A 369 -1.98 16.57 -16.40
CA TYR A 369 -2.23 15.42 -15.54
C TYR A 369 -3.69 15.02 -15.64
N SER A 370 -3.96 13.72 -15.56
CA SER A 370 -5.33 13.22 -15.46
C SER A 370 -5.47 12.12 -14.43
N LEU A 371 -6.65 12.05 -13.82
CA LEU A 371 -7.04 11.04 -12.84
C LEU A 371 -8.42 10.50 -13.23
N LYS A 372 -8.57 9.17 -13.23
CA LYS A 372 -9.83 8.52 -13.57
C LYS A 372 -10.34 7.70 -12.39
N SER A 373 -11.61 7.82 -12.07
CA SER A 373 -12.31 6.99 -11.09
C SER A 373 -12.81 5.68 -11.74
N LYS A 374 -13.14 4.68 -10.92
CA LYS A 374 -13.81 3.45 -11.40
C LYS A 374 -15.17 3.71 -12.04
N ASN A 375 -15.87 4.78 -11.64
CA ASN A 375 -17.19 5.15 -12.15
C ASN A 375 -17.12 5.95 -13.47
N GLY A 376 -15.91 6.08 -14.06
CA GLY A 376 -15.71 6.79 -15.32
C GLY A 376 -15.55 8.30 -15.18
N ASP A 377 -15.60 8.87 -13.97
CA ASP A 377 -15.28 10.27 -13.75
C ASP A 377 -13.81 10.51 -14.04
N THR A 378 -13.53 11.56 -14.78
CA THR A 378 -12.16 11.94 -15.15
C THR A 378 -11.93 13.40 -14.80
N PHE A 379 -10.86 13.63 -14.07
CA PHE A 379 -10.28 14.94 -13.81
C PHE A 379 -9.08 15.14 -14.74
N SER A 380 -8.97 16.30 -15.35
CA SER A 380 -7.80 16.68 -16.13
C SER A 380 -7.40 18.11 -15.81
N ILE A 381 -6.11 18.34 -15.60
CA ILE A 381 -5.54 19.66 -15.38
C ILE A 381 -4.39 19.88 -16.37
N TYR A 382 -4.48 20.98 -17.10
CA TYR A 382 -3.50 21.38 -18.11
C TYR A 382 -2.72 22.60 -17.61
N ALA A 383 -1.44 22.65 -17.92
CA ALA A 383 -0.62 23.84 -17.69
C ALA A 383 -0.25 24.46 -19.06
N ASN A 384 -0.37 25.76 -19.16
CA ASN A 384 0.06 26.50 -20.34
C ASN A 384 1.61 26.61 -20.33
N VAL A 385 2.26 25.64 -20.95
CA VAL A 385 3.71 25.44 -20.96
C VAL A 385 4.28 25.35 -22.36
N ASN A 386 5.58 25.58 -22.50
CA ASN A 386 6.34 25.35 -23.73
C ASN A 386 7.67 24.65 -23.42
N SER A 387 8.43 24.28 -24.43
CA SER A 387 9.69 23.54 -24.27
C SER A 387 10.79 24.24 -23.46
N LYS A 388 10.60 25.51 -23.09
CA LYS A 388 11.55 26.30 -22.29
C LYS A 388 11.03 26.61 -20.88
N THR A 389 9.82 26.10 -20.53
CA THR A 389 9.23 26.33 -19.20
C THR A 389 10.12 25.72 -18.12
N ASP A 390 10.54 26.54 -17.16
CA ASP A 390 11.37 26.14 -16.03
C ASP A 390 10.53 25.88 -14.78
N PHE A 391 11.10 25.16 -13.84
CA PHE A 391 10.48 24.73 -12.57
C PHE A 391 9.88 25.92 -11.77
N HIS A 392 10.50 27.08 -11.85
CA HIS A 392 10.10 28.29 -11.12
C HIS A 392 9.12 29.19 -11.87
N ASP A 393 8.86 28.91 -13.15
CA ASP A 393 7.94 29.73 -13.94
C ASP A 393 6.51 29.63 -13.39
N ARG A 394 5.78 30.74 -13.50
CA ARG A 394 4.34 30.73 -13.25
C ARG A 394 3.61 30.32 -14.51
N VAL A 395 2.68 29.37 -14.36
CA VAL A 395 1.90 28.84 -15.46
C VAL A 395 0.41 28.96 -15.16
N LYS A 396 -0.36 29.30 -16.17
CA LYS A 396 -1.81 29.22 -16.10
C LYS A 396 -2.24 27.77 -16.17
N ILE A 397 -3.29 27.44 -15.40
CA ILE A 397 -3.89 26.11 -15.40
C ILE A 397 -5.32 26.18 -15.91
N ASP A 398 -5.72 25.15 -16.68
CA ASP A 398 -7.08 24.90 -17.12
C ASP A 398 -7.54 23.55 -16.56
N ILE A 399 -8.75 23.48 -16.00
CA ILE A 399 -9.26 22.35 -15.25
C ILE A 399 -10.55 21.83 -15.88
N TYR A 400 -10.63 20.52 -16.06
CA TYR A 400 -11.78 19.85 -16.66
C TYR A 400 -12.21 18.64 -15.84
N PHE A 401 -13.52 18.49 -15.69
CA PHE A 401 -14.17 17.32 -15.15
C PHE A 401 -15.12 16.75 -16.21
N THR A 402 -14.98 15.48 -16.54
CA THR A 402 -15.79 14.77 -17.52
C THR A 402 -16.15 13.38 -17.01
N ASN A 403 -17.20 12.78 -17.56
CA ASN A 403 -17.51 11.37 -17.32
C ASN A 403 -17.56 10.64 -18.66
N GLU A 404 -16.90 9.48 -18.76
CA GLU A 404 -16.79 8.73 -20.02
C GLU A 404 -18.11 8.20 -20.57
N ASN A 405 -19.10 8.01 -19.69
CA ASN A 405 -20.44 7.56 -20.05
C ASN A 405 -21.38 8.71 -20.45
N GLY A 406 -20.89 9.96 -20.39
CA GLY A 406 -21.70 11.15 -20.62
C GLY A 406 -22.64 11.49 -19.47
N GLU A 407 -22.45 10.91 -18.29
CA GLU A 407 -23.19 11.18 -17.09
C GLU A 407 -22.67 12.46 -16.39
N GLU A 408 -23.40 12.95 -15.38
CA GLU A 408 -22.91 14.01 -14.52
C GLU A 408 -21.78 13.50 -13.64
N VAL A 409 -20.68 14.27 -13.58
CA VAL A 409 -19.53 13.91 -12.72
C VAL A 409 -19.94 13.98 -11.26
N SER A 410 -19.53 12.99 -10.48
CA SER A 410 -19.83 12.90 -9.05
C SER A 410 -19.42 14.18 -8.30
N LYS A 411 -20.35 14.77 -7.54
CA LYS A 411 -20.09 15.92 -6.66
C LYS A 411 -18.93 15.65 -5.69
N ARG A 412 -18.86 14.42 -5.20
CA ARG A 412 -17.77 13.96 -4.31
C ARG A 412 -16.41 14.03 -4.99
N PHE A 413 -16.32 13.60 -6.24
CA PHE A 413 -15.09 13.62 -7.02
C PHE A 413 -14.63 15.07 -7.25
N ILE A 414 -15.52 15.94 -7.69
CA ILE A 414 -15.23 17.37 -7.89
C ILE A 414 -14.81 18.02 -6.56
N TYR A 415 -15.62 17.88 -5.50
CA TYR A 415 -15.37 18.49 -4.20
C TYR A 415 -14.00 18.12 -3.65
N THR A 416 -13.67 16.82 -3.63
CA THR A 416 -12.41 16.36 -3.06
C THR A 416 -11.22 16.89 -3.84
N LEU A 417 -11.27 16.88 -5.17
CA LEU A 417 -10.17 17.38 -6.00
C LEU A 417 -10.02 18.90 -5.89
N LEU A 418 -11.11 19.66 -5.75
CA LEU A 418 -11.04 21.09 -5.43
C LEU A 418 -10.30 21.32 -4.11
N VAL A 419 -10.65 20.59 -3.05
CA VAL A 419 -9.96 20.69 -1.75
C VAL A 419 -8.48 20.40 -1.89
N LEU A 420 -8.09 19.32 -2.60
CA LEU A 420 -6.69 18.98 -2.80
C LEU A 420 -5.92 20.07 -3.56
N MET A 421 -6.52 20.63 -4.61
CA MET A 421 -5.92 21.72 -5.37
C MET A 421 -5.76 22.98 -4.53
N ILE A 422 -6.78 23.39 -3.77
CA ILE A 422 -6.72 24.58 -2.90
C ILE A 422 -5.55 24.46 -1.92
N TRP A 423 -5.38 23.31 -1.27
CA TRP A 423 -4.31 23.08 -0.33
C TRP A 423 -2.95 23.04 -1.02
N ASP A 424 -2.79 22.25 -2.07
CA ASP A 424 -1.50 22.03 -2.71
C ASP A 424 -1.01 23.25 -3.48
N PHE A 425 -1.93 24.02 -4.07
CA PHE A 425 -1.58 25.26 -4.79
C PHE A 425 -1.55 26.48 -3.87
N ARG A 426 -1.89 26.31 -2.58
CA ARG A 426 -1.92 27.40 -1.59
C ARG A 426 -2.88 28.51 -1.98
N LEU A 427 -4.09 28.14 -2.40
CA LEU A 427 -5.12 29.06 -2.86
C LEU A 427 -6.18 29.33 -1.77
N THR A 428 -5.88 29.07 -0.50
CA THR A 428 -6.80 29.25 0.64
C THR A 428 -7.35 30.67 0.78
N ASP A 429 -6.63 31.67 0.29
CA ASP A 429 -7.06 33.08 0.34
C ASP A 429 -8.20 33.39 -0.64
N LEU A 430 -8.54 32.47 -1.55
CA LEU A 430 -9.68 32.59 -2.48
C LEU A 430 -10.99 32.08 -1.89
N PHE A 431 -10.95 31.40 -0.75
CA PHE A 431 -12.04 30.70 -0.07
C PHE A 431 -12.13 31.11 1.40
#